data_610931d9c1142108a8f3d1fcc6e6343d
#
_entry.id   610931d9c1142108a8f3d1fcc6e6343d
#
_cell.length_a   1.000
_cell.length_b   1.000
_cell.length_c   1.000
_cell.angle_alpha   90.00
_cell.angle_beta   90.00
_cell.angle_gamma   90.00
#
_symmetry.space_group_name_H-M   'P 1'
#
loop_
_entity.id
_entity.type
_entity.pdbx_description
1 polymer ?
#
loop_
_entity_poly.entity_id
_entity_poly.type
_entity_poly.pdbx_seq_one_letter_code
_entity_poly.pdbx_strand_id
1 'polypeptide(L)'
;GVNIETRPDHISRDEVKWLRDLGVTKVEMGVQTTDDKVQEITKRGHTVQEVIGATKLLKDSGFKIGYHMMPNLPGSTVAKDKKMIESLFDNENFQPDYLKIYPCVVMPKTVLSTMYRSGGFKSYSDKVLEEVLYENLKSVPEWCRVDRIARDIPSDEVEAGFKSSNIRQILEKRFLKEGRSLRDIRTREIGNIEPTNVELCLRRYEASGGEEVFLSFEDKTHDKLLALLRLRLTHSTFIKELRGAAIVREVH
;
A
#
# COMPACT_ATOMS: atom_id res chain seq x y z
N GLY A 1 5.50 -5.76 17.21
CA GLY A 1 5.21 -6.87 16.30
C GLY A 1 6.34 -7.10 15.30
N VAL A 2 6.40 -8.29 14.72
CA VAL A 2 7.37 -8.63 13.68
C VAL A 2 6.76 -8.32 12.33
N ASN A 3 7.53 -7.67 11.45
CA ASN A 3 7.17 -7.39 10.06
C ASN A 3 8.11 -8.13 9.11
N ILE A 4 7.58 -8.75 8.07
CA ILE A 4 8.36 -9.40 7.01
C ILE A 4 7.96 -8.86 5.64
N GLU A 5 8.88 -8.94 4.68
CA GLU A 5 8.62 -8.64 3.27
C GLU A 5 8.76 -9.90 2.43
N THR A 6 7.83 -10.13 1.52
CA THR A 6 7.82 -11.32 0.66
C THR A 6 7.15 -11.05 -0.68
N ARG A 7 7.09 -12.07 -1.54
CA ARG A 7 6.32 -12.06 -2.79
C ARG A 7 4.98 -12.79 -2.60
N PRO A 8 3.93 -12.41 -3.36
CA PRO A 8 2.60 -13.04 -3.25
C PRO A 8 2.60 -14.56 -3.49
N ASP A 9 3.39 -15.04 -4.44
CA ASP A 9 3.49 -16.45 -4.83
C ASP A 9 4.17 -17.34 -3.76
N HIS A 10 4.79 -16.76 -2.75
CA HIS A 10 5.36 -17.48 -1.60
C HIS A 10 4.37 -17.61 -0.43
N ILE A 11 3.14 -17.09 -0.54
CA ILE A 11 2.15 -17.20 0.53
C ILE A 11 1.31 -18.46 0.35
N SER A 12 1.57 -19.46 1.17
CA SER A 12 0.82 -20.70 1.28
C SER A 12 0.23 -20.86 2.69
N ARG A 13 -0.65 -21.86 2.88
CA ARG A 13 -1.20 -22.19 4.22
C ARG A 13 -0.12 -22.59 5.21
N ASP A 14 0.89 -23.31 4.75
CA ASP A 14 1.99 -23.78 5.62
C ASP A 14 2.91 -22.62 5.97
N GLU A 15 3.20 -21.73 5.01
CA GLU A 15 3.92 -20.47 5.26
C GLU A 15 3.20 -19.60 6.28
N VAL A 16 1.89 -19.43 6.14
CA VAL A 16 1.06 -18.65 7.09
C VAL A 16 1.14 -19.22 8.51
N LYS A 17 1.06 -20.56 8.68
CA LYS A 17 1.23 -21.19 10.00
C LYS A 17 2.62 -20.89 10.58
N TRP A 18 3.65 -21.12 9.78
CA TRP A 18 5.03 -20.86 10.19
C TRP A 18 5.26 -19.41 10.59
N LEU A 19 4.75 -18.45 9.80
CA LEU A 19 4.82 -17.03 10.13
C LEU A 19 4.10 -16.69 11.45
N ARG A 20 2.96 -17.33 11.72
CA ARG A 20 2.25 -17.18 13.02
C ARG A 20 3.08 -17.72 14.17
N ASP A 21 3.70 -18.89 14.02
CA ASP A 21 4.56 -19.51 15.05
C ASP A 21 5.79 -18.64 15.36
N LEU A 22 6.30 -17.92 14.35
CA LEU A 22 7.38 -16.92 14.51
C LEU A 22 6.93 -15.60 15.14
N GLY A 23 5.63 -15.41 15.40
CA GLY A 23 5.10 -14.16 15.95
C GLY A 23 5.02 -13.00 14.95
N VAL A 24 5.02 -13.29 13.64
CA VAL A 24 4.80 -12.27 12.61
C VAL A 24 3.40 -11.69 12.73
N THR A 25 3.28 -10.37 12.65
CA THR A 25 2.00 -9.65 12.75
C THR A 25 1.68 -8.81 11.52
N LYS A 26 2.69 -8.50 10.69
CA LYS A 26 2.54 -7.74 9.44
C LYS A 26 3.31 -8.42 8.32
N VAL A 27 2.68 -8.56 7.17
CA VAL A 27 3.31 -9.06 5.94
C VAL A 27 3.21 -8.00 4.87
N GLU A 28 4.34 -7.57 4.32
CA GLU A 28 4.41 -6.66 3.20
C GLU A 28 4.71 -7.42 1.92
N MET A 29 3.86 -7.27 0.92
CA MET A 29 4.00 -7.98 -0.35
C MET A 29 4.49 -7.08 -1.46
N GLY A 30 5.48 -7.57 -2.21
CA GLY A 30 5.98 -6.93 -3.42
C GLY A 30 4.99 -7.08 -4.59
N VAL A 31 3.81 -6.49 -4.50
CA VAL A 31 2.75 -6.53 -5.53
C VAL A 31 3.19 -5.83 -6.81
N GLN A 32 3.74 -4.64 -6.69
CA GLN A 32 4.28 -3.76 -7.71
C GLN A 32 3.21 -3.14 -8.63
N THR A 33 2.34 -3.93 -9.22
CA THR A 33 1.25 -3.52 -10.10
C THR A 33 0.10 -4.53 -10.07
N THR A 34 -1.08 -4.10 -10.46
CA THR A 34 -2.27 -4.95 -10.67
C THR A 34 -2.54 -5.24 -12.16
N ASP A 35 -1.50 -5.18 -12.99
CA ASP A 35 -1.57 -5.45 -14.43
C ASP A 35 -0.66 -6.64 -14.78
N ASP A 36 -1.25 -7.79 -15.14
CA ASP A 36 -0.51 -9.02 -15.47
C ASP A 36 0.46 -8.84 -16.65
N LYS A 37 0.14 -7.98 -17.62
CA LYS A 37 1.06 -7.70 -18.75
C LYS A 37 2.32 -6.98 -18.27
N VAL A 38 2.17 -6.05 -17.32
CA VAL A 38 3.31 -5.36 -16.71
C VAL A 38 4.10 -6.32 -15.82
N GLN A 39 3.44 -7.22 -15.08
CA GLN A 39 4.09 -8.29 -14.32
C GLN A 39 4.95 -9.20 -15.21
N GLU A 40 4.42 -9.59 -16.37
CA GLU A 40 5.12 -10.42 -17.35
C GLU A 40 6.35 -9.70 -17.95
N ILE A 41 6.18 -8.45 -18.42
CA ILE A 41 7.26 -7.64 -19.00
C ILE A 41 8.38 -7.45 -17.96
N THR A 42 8.04 -7.22 -16.73
CA THR A 42 9.01 -7.00 -15.62
C THR A 42 9.52 -8.30 -15.00
N LYS A 43 9.06 -9.45 -15.48
CA LYS A 43 9.44 -10.79 -15.03
C LYS A 43 9.30 -10.97 -13.51
N ARG A 44 8.19 -10.50 -12.95
CA ARG A 44 7.95 -10.56 -11.50
C ARG A 44 7.78 -11.98 -10.98
N GLY A 45 7.32 -12.92 -11.82
CA GLY A 45 7.15 -14.33 -11.49
C GLY A 45 5.91 -14.62 -10.63
N HIS A 46 4.96 -13.68 -10.54
CA HIS A 46 3.64 -13.89 -9.95
C HIS A 46 2.58 -13.12 -10.74
N THR A 47 1.34 -13.52 -10.57
CA THR A 47 0.15 -12.98 -11.22
C THR A 47 -0.69 -12.14 -10.26
N VAL A 48 -1.61 -11.36 -10.79
CA VAL A 48 -2.62 -10.62 -10.00
C VAL A 48 -3.51 -11.59 -9.22
N GLN A 49 -3.81 -12.77 -9.76
CA GLN A 49 -4.60 -13.78 -9.06
C GLN A 49 -3.88 -14.32 -7.81
N GLU A 50 -2.56 -14.48 -7.87
CA GLU A 50 -1.76 -14.87 -6.69
C GLU A 50 -1.73 -13.76 -5.63
N VAL A 51 -1.71 -12.48 -6.05
CA VAL A 51 -1.87 -11.35 -5.10
C VAL A 51 -3.21 -11.44 -4.37
N ILE A 52 -4.31 -11.68 -5.09
CA ILE A 52 -5.67 -11.81 -4.52
C ILE A 52 -5.72 -12.97 -3.53
N GLY A 53 -5.22 -14.14 -3.93
CA GLY A 53 -5.18 -15.34 -3.08
C GLY A 53 -4.36 -15.14 -1.80
N ALA A 54 -3.17 -14.57 -1.92
CA ALA A 54 -2.29 -14.24 -0.80
C ALA A 54 -2.94 -13.23 0.16
N THR A 55 -3.55 -12.18 -0.38
CA THR A 55 -4.25 -11.15 0.40
C THR A 55 -5.36 -11.76 1.25
N LYS A 56 -6.23 -12.58 0.62
CA LYS A 56 -7.30 -13.27 1.32
C LYS A 56 -6.77 -14.17 2.43
N LEU A 57 -5.78 -15.00 2.12
CA LEU A 57 -5.20 -15.95 3.05
C LEU A 57 -4.59 -15.27 4.28
N LEU A 58 -3.85 -14.19 4.07
CA LEU A 58 -3.23 -13.42 5.14
C LEU A 58 -4.26 -12.68 5.99
N LYS A 59 -5.26 -12.00 5.38
CA LYS A 59 -6.33 -11.31 6.11
C LYS A 59 -7.13 -12.28 6.98
N ASP A 60 -7.56 -13.42 6.42
CA ASP A 60 -8.31 -14.46 7.14
C ASP A 60 -7.49 -15.17 8.22
N SER A 61 -6.19 -14.91 8.27
CA SER A 61 -5.26 -15.42 9.30
C SER A 61 -4.81 -14.36 10.30
N GLY A 62 -5.40 -13.15 10.25
CA GLY A 62 -5.20 -12.09 11.23
C GLY A 62 -3.93 -11.25 11.04
N PHE A 63 -3.27 -11.30 9.86
CA PHE A 63 -2.14 -10.43 9.58
C PHE A 63 -2.58 -9.03 9.11
N LYS A 64 -1.77 -8.03 9.43
CA LYS A 64 -1.76 -6.74 8.73
C LYS A 64 -1.07 -6.90 7.39
N ILE A 65 -1.58 -6.24 6.35
CA ILE A 65 -1.08 -6.39 4.99
C ILE A 65 -0.60 -5.06 4.42
N GLY A 66 0.64 -5.05 3.97
CA GLY A 66 1.22 -3.95 3.21
C GLY A 66 1.46 -4.31 1.75
N TYR A 67 1.21 -3.38 0.84
CA TYR A 67 1.58 -3.51 -0.57
C TYR A 67 2.69 -2.55 -0.93
N HIS A 68 3.69 -3.07 -1.64
CA HIS A 68 4.65 -2.24 -2.36
C HIS A 68 4.15 -2.05 -3.78
N MET A 69 3.89 -0.80 -4.19
CA MET A 69 3.40 -0.43 -5.51
C MET A 69 4.44 0.40 -6.24
N MET A 70 4.56 0.15 -7.55
CA MET A 70 5.61 0.78 -8.35
C MET A 70 5.04 1.42 -9.63
N PRO A 71 4.71 2.71 -9.65
CA PRO A 71 4.44 3.42 -10.89
C PRO A 71 5.71 3.54 -11.74
N ASN A 72 5.54 3.80 -13.05
CA ASN A 72 6.62 3.94 -14.03
C ASN A 72 7.36 2.62 -14.32
N LEU A 73 6.71 1.47 -14.22
CA LEU A 73 7.29 0.19 -14.65
C LEU A 73 7.30 0.08 -16.17
N PRO A 74 8.27 -0.67 -16.77
CA PRO A 74 8.22 -1.04 -18.18
C PRO A 74 6.88 -1.69 -18.56
N GLY A 75 6.25 -1.21 -19.61
CA GLY A 75 4.93 -1.69 -20.07
C GLY A 75 3.75 -0.98 -19.43
N SER A 76 3.95 -0.16 -18.38
CA SER A 76 2.90 0.68 -17.84
C SER A 76 2.73 1.99 -18.63
N THR A 77 1.68 2.73 -18.32
CA THR A 77 1.39 4.06 -18.90
C THR A 77 0.99 5.03 -17.80
N VAL A 78 1.16 6.33 -18.05
CA VAL A 78 0.75 7.40 -17.12
C VAL A 78 -0.72 7.26 -16.71
N ALA A 79 -1.60 6.90 -17.65
CA ALA A 79 -3.02 6.73 -17.38
C ALA A 79 -3.30 5.54 -16.43
N LYS A 80 -2.62 4.41 -16.61
CA LYS A 80 -2.71 3.25 -15.72
C LYS A 80 -2.14 3.57 -14.35
N ASP A 81 -0.96 4.19 -14.31
CA ASP A 81 -0.29 4.52 -13.05
C ASP A 81 -1.06 5.55 -12.22
N LYS A 82 -1.77 6.49 -12.84
CA LYS A 82 -2.67 7.43 -12.14
C LYS A 82 -3.85 6.74 -11.44
N LYS A 83 -4.33 5.63 -12.00
CA LYS A 83 -5.47 4.87 -11.45
C LYS A 83 -5.04 3.68 -10.59
N MET A 84 -3.75 3.47 -10.41
CA MET A 84 -3.21 2.27 -9.77
C MET A 84 -3.70 2.10 -8.33
N ILE A 85 -3.68 3.16 -7.53
CA ILE A 85 -4.12 3.10 -6.13
C ILE A 85 -5.65 3.12 -6.02
N GLU A 86 -6.35 3.89 -6.86
CA GLU A 86 -7.80 3.85 -6.96
C GLU A 86 -8.29 2.41 -7.18
N SER A 87 -7.70 1.68 -8.12
CA SER A 87 -8.07 0.30 -8.42
C SER A 87 -7.87 -0.68 -7.26
N LEU A 88 -6.98 -0.39 -6.30
CA LEU A 88 -6.80 -1.22 -5.11
C LEU A 88 -7.97 -1.06 -4.11
N PHE A 89 -8.58 0.11 -4.06
CA PHE A 89 -9.65 0.41 -3.11
C PHE A 89 -11.04 0.35 -3.72
N ASP A 90 -11.17 0.39 -5.05
CA ASP A 90 -12.41 0.12 -5.77
C ASP A 90 -12.68 -1.39 -5.91
N ASN A 91 -11.65 -2.23 -5.78
CA ASN A 91 -11.77 -3.67 -5.88
C ASN A 91 -11.62 -4.34 -4.51
N GLU A 92 -12.70 -4.96 -4.04
CA GLU A 92 -12.77 -5.66 -2.75
C GLU A 92 -11.74 -6.79 -2.60
N ASN A 93 -11.19 -7.32 -3.68
CA ASN A 93 -10.18 -8.38 -3.62
C ASN A 93 -8.82 -7.93 -3.09
N PHE A 94 -8.55 -6.63 -3.01
CA PHE A 94 -7.28 -6.09 -2.51
C PHE A 94 -7.42 -5.45 -1.13
N GLN A 95 -7.75 -4.18 -1.03
CA GLN A 95 -7.95 -3.42 0.22
C GLN A 95 -6.77 -3.55 1.21
N PRO A 96 -5.53 -3.17 0.84
CA PRO A 96 -4.39 -3.26 1.75
C PRO A 96 -4.53 -2.32 2.95
N ASP A 97 -3.93 -2.70 4.09
CA ASP A 97 -3.89 -1.88 5.31
C ASP A 97 -2.79 -0.82 5.24
N TYR A 98 -1.71 -1.12 4.49
CA TYR A 98 -0.51 -0.30 4.37
C TYR A 98 -0.06 -0.20 2.91
N LEU A 99 0.51 0.93 2.55
CA LEU A 99 1.10 1.17 1.24
C LEU A 99 2.52 1.73 1.35
N LYS A 100 3.39 1.22 0.49
CA LYS A 100 4.64 1.87 0.10
C LYS A 100 4.57 2.10 -1.41
N ILE A 101 4.75 3.34 -1.85
CA ILE A 101 4.68 3.69 -3.27
C ILE A 101 6.07 4.09 -3.72
N TYR A 102 6.69 3.24 -4.54
CA TYR A 102 8.07 3.39 -4.99
C TYR A 102 8.14 3.55 -6.51
N PRO A 103 8.14 4.80 -7.04
CA PRO A 103 8.35 5.00 -8.46
C PRO A 103 9.57 4.23 -8.95
N CYS A 104 9.43 3.53 -10.09
CA CYS A 104 10.52 2.80 -10.69
C CYS A 104 11.62 3.77 -11.13
N VAL A 105 12.85 3.49 -10.72
CA VAL A 105 14.05 4.24 -11.11
C VAL A 105 15.02 3.34 -11.86
N VAL A 106 15.79 3.93 -12.77
CA VAL A 106 16.84 3.24 -13.53
C VAL A 106 18.13 3.30 -12.74
N MET A 107 18.61 2.14 -12.32
CA MET A 107 19.90 2.01 -11.63
C MET A 107 20.97 1.55 -12.62
N PRO A 108 22.20 2.07 -12.57
CA PRO A 108 23.31 1.62 -13.41
C PRO A 108 23.53 0.10 -13.31
N LYS A 109 24.04 -0.50 -14.38
CA LYS A 109 24.39 -1.93 -14.47
C LYS A 109 23.20 -2.90 -14.29
N THR A 110 21.96 -2.43 -14.51
CA THR A 110 20.76 -3.25 -14.51
C THR A 110 20.26 -3.53 -15.93
N VAL A 111 19.41 -4.54 -16.10
CA VAL A 111 18.71 -4.80 -17.37
C VAL A 111 17.89 -3.57 -17.78
N LEU A 112 17.25 -2.90 -16.81
CA LEU A 112 16.46 -1.70 -17.05
C LEU A 112 17.33 -0.53 -17.56
N SER A 113 18.57 -0.39 -17.08
CA SER A 113 19.53 0.59 -17.61
C SER A 113 19.87 0.31 -19.09
N THR A 114 20.05 -0.95 -19.46
CA THR A 114 20.26 -1.34 -20.86
C THR A 114 19.06 -0.99 -21.72
N MET A 115 17.86 -1.31 -21.26
CA MET A 115 16.60 -0.95 -21.96
C MET A 115 16.43 0.57 -22.10
N TYR A 116 16.74 1.32 -21.05
CA TYR A 116 16.69 2.79 -21.08
C TYR A 116 17.66 3.38 -22.10
N ARG A 117 18.91 2.95 -22.11
CA ARG A 117 19.94 3.43 -23.06
C ARG A 117 19.65 3.04 -24.50
N SER A 118 19.04 1.89 -24.75
CA SER A 118 18.63 1.45 -26.08
C SER A 118 17.30 2.06 -26.57
N GLY A 119 16.62 2.88 -25.74
CA GLY A 119 15.32 3.47 -26.09
C GLY A 119 14.13 2.53 -25.90
N GLY A 120 14.34 1.30 -25.38
CA GLY A 120 13.27 0.32 -25.10
C GLY A 120 12.46 0.63 -23.84
N PHE A 121 12.93 1.55 -23.00
CA PHE A 121 12.20 2.08 -21.84
C PHE A 121 12.40 3.59 -21.75
N LYS A 122 11.34 4.32 -21.44
CA LYS A 122 11.40 5.76 -21.21
C LYS A 122 10.82 6.07 -19.84
N SER A 123 11.67 6.54 -18.94
CA SER A 123 11.22 7.00 -17.63
C SER A 123 10.37 8.26 -17.75
N TYR A 124 9.36 8.40 -16.87
CA TYR A 124 8.59 9.64 -16.77
C TYR A 124 9.47 10.77 -16.24
N SER A 125 9.13 12.00 -16.61
CA SER A 125 9.74 13.19 -16.00
C SER A 125 9.26 13.35 -14.55
N ASP A 126 10.02 14.08 -13.74
CA ASP A 126 9.67 14.34 -12.34
C ASP A 126 8.27 14.97 -12.20
N LYS A 127 7.93 15.91 -13.10
CA LYS A 127 6.61 16.53 -13.13
C LYS A 127 5.47 15.54 -13.40
N VAL A 128 5.68 14.58 -14.31
CA VAL A 128 4.69 13.53 -14.61
C VAL A 128 4.57 12.58 -13.42
N LEU A 129 5.67 12.20 -12.79
CA LEU A 129 5.67 11.33 -11.61
C LEU A 129 5.01 12.02 -10.40
N GLU A 130 5.27 13.31 -10.19
CA GLU A 130 4.56 14.09 -9.16
C GLU A 130 3.05 14.05 -9.38
N GLU A 131 2.60 14.23 -10.62
CA GLU A 131 1.18 14.18 -10.97
C GLU A 131 0.58 12.77 -10.76
N VAL A 132 1.31 11.71 -11.15
CA VAL A 132 0.90 10.32 -10.89
C VAL A 132 0.76 10.06 -9.40
N LEU A 133 1.74 10.46 -8.60
CA LEU A 133 1.71 10.28 -7.15
C LEU A 133 0.61 11.10 -6.48
N TYR A 134 0.36 12.31 -6.98
CA TYR A 134 -0.73 13.16 -6.50
C TYR A 134 -2.10 12.47 -6.72
N GLU A 135 -2.38 11.97 -7.93
CA GLU A 135 -3.62 11.25 -8.22
C GLU A 135 -3.74 9.96 -7.38
N ASN A 136 -2.64 9.21 -7.20
CA ASN A 136 -2.63 8.03 -6.36
C ASN A 136 -3.00 8.33 -4.90
N LEU A 137 -2.45 9.40 -4.33
CA LEU A 137 -2.70 9.75 -2.92
C LEU A 137 -4.12 10.25 -2.68
N LYS A 138 -4.79 10.81 -3.69
CA LYS A 138 -6.21 11.22 -3.60
C LYS A 138 -7.14 10.04 -3.32
N SER A 139 -6.76 8.86 -3.79
CA SER A 139 -7.58 7.64 -3.72
C SER A 139 -7.29 6.79 -2.47
N VAL A 140 -6.36 7.22 -1.62
CA VAL A 140 -6.05 6.48 -0.39
C VAL A 140 -7.12 6.73 0.66
N PRO A 141 -7.82 5.69 1.16
CA PRO A 141 -8.87 5.84 2.16
C PRO A 141 -8.31 6.04 3.57
N GLU A 142 -9.20 6.46 4.49
CA GLU A 142 -8.88 6.81 5.87
C GLU A 142 -8.39 5.63 6.73
N TRP A 143 -8.68 4.41 6.30
CA TRP A 143 -8.21 3.18 6.97
C TRP A 143 -6.89 2.64 6.43
N CYS A 144 -6.30 3.25 5.43
CA CYS A 144 -5.01 2.83 4.90
C CYS A 144 -3.89 3.77 5.36
N ARG A 145 -2.72 3.19 5.66
CA ARG A 145 -1.51 3.93 6.02
C ARG A 145 -0.52 3.96 4.86
N VAL A 146 -0.12 5.13 4.43
CA VAL A 146 0.98 5.29 3.47
C VAL A 146 2.30 5.45 4.23
N ASP A 147 3.02 4.34 4.40
CA ASP A 147 4.27 4.31 5.16
C ASP A 147 5.37 5.11 4.48
N ARG A 148 5.50 4.97 3.15
CA ARG A 148 6.56 5.64 2.40
C ARG A 148 6.15 5.95 0.97
N ILE A 149 6.61 7.10 0.47
CA ILE A 149 6.53 7.52 -0.92
C ILE A 149 7.95 7.79 -1.38
N ALA A 150 8.37 7.13 -2.46
CA ALA A 150 9.74 7.04 -2.97
C ALA A 150 10.72 6.36 -1.99
N ARG A 151 11.83 5.88 -2.54
CA ARG A 151 12.97 5.33 -1.78
C ARG A 151 14.01 6.41 -1.55
N ASP A 152 14.69 6.32 -0.41
CA ASP A 152 15.86 7.14 -0.14
C ASP A 152 17.06 6.50 -0.87
N ILE A 153 17.20 6.82 -2.17
CA ILE A 153 18.33 6.42 -3.00
C ILE A 153 19.11 7.70 -3.29
N PRO A 154 20.45 7.71 -3.09
CA PRO A 154 21.27 8.84 -3.47
C PRO A 154 21.06 9.21 -4.94
N SER A 155 20.88 10.49 -5.22
CA SER A 155 20.52 10.96 -6.58
C SER A 155 21.62 10.70 -7.63
N ASP A 156 22.85 10.57 -7.20
CA ASP A 156 24.02 10.22 -8.02
C ASP A 156 24.06 8.74 -8.41
N GLU A 157 23.35 7.87 -7.66
CA GLU A 157 23.19 6.46 -8.00
C GLU A 157 22.02 6.21 -8.99
N VAL A 158 21.16 7.18 -9.25
CA VAL A 158 20.00 7.06 -10.15
C VAL A 158 20.32 7.58 -11.53
N GLU A 159 20.31 6.70 -12.54
CA GLU A 159 20.54 7.07 -13.94
C GLU A 159 19.36 7.82 -14.56
N ALA A 160 18.14 7.36 -14.29
CA ALA A 160 16.89 8.04 -14.69
C ALA A 160 15.74 7.71 -13.74
N GLY A 161 14.74 8.61 -13.68
CA GLY A 161 13.60 8.49 -12.80
C GLY A 161 13.63 9.51 -11.67
N PHE A 162 12.72 9.36 -10.72
CA PHE A 162 12.49 10.33 -9.66
C PHE A 162 13.64 10.39 -8.66
N LYS A 163 14.20 11.58 -8.45
CA LYS A 163 15.38 11.81 -7.60
C LYS A 163 15.10 12.59 -6.31
N SER A 164 13.88 13.08 -6.11
CA SER A 164 13.54 13.89 -4.95
C SER A 164 13.22 13.03 -3.72
N SER A 165 13.90 13.27 -2.61
CA SER A 165 13.63 12.59 -1.32
C SER A 165 12.47 13.20 -0.53
N ASN A 166 12.04 14.44 -0.85
CA ASN A 166 11.03 15.18 -0.10
C ASN A 166 9.64 15.21 -0.77
N ILE A 167 9.37 14.24 -1.66
CA ILE A 167 8.13 14.20 -2.47
C ILE A 167 6.86 14.25 -1.62
N ARG A 168 6.81 13.56 -0.46
CA ARG A 168 5.65 13.61 0.42
C ARG A 168 5.32 15.04 0.84
N GLN A 169 6.31 15.80 1.27
CA GLN A 169 6.13 17.19 1.69
C GLN A 169 5.67 18.11 0.54
N ILE A 170 6.16 17.85 -0.68
CA ILE A 170 5.72 18.59 -1.88
C ILE A 170 4.24 18.33 -2.14
N LEU A 171 3.84 17.05 -2.08
CA LEU A 171 2.44 16.67 -2.30
C LEU A 171 1.51 17.18 -1.20
N GLU A 172 1.89 17.07 0.08
CA GLU A 172 1.12 17.63 1.20
C GLU A 172 0.88 19.15 1.03
N LYS A 173 1.92 19.91 0.66
CA LYS A 173 1.78 21.34 0.35
C LYS A 173 0.84 21.59 -0.82
N ARG A 174 0.85 20.75 -1.85
CA ARG A 174 -0.06 20.88 -3.00
C ARG A 174 -1.51 20.63 -2.58
N PHE A 175 -1.77 19.57 -1.81
CA PHE A 175 -3.11 19.30 -1.26
C PHE A 175 -3.64 20.47 -0.45
N LEU A 176 -2.82 21.04 0.45
CA LEU A 176 -3.21 22.18 1.27
C LEU A 176 -3.53 23.44 0.43
N LYS A 177 -2.76 23.71 -0.63
CA LYS A 177 -3.06 24.82 -1.56
C LYS A 177 -4.39 24.64 -2.28
N GLU A 178 -4.85 23.42 -2.49
CA GLU A 178 -6.14 23.09 -3.11
C GLU A 178 -7.28 23.01 -2.08
N GLY A 179 -7.04 23.37 -0.82
CA GLY A 179 -8.02 23.28 0.27
C GLY A 179 -8.37 21.84 0.67
N ARG A 180 -7.45 20.90 0.44
CA ARG A 180 -7.61 19.47 0.74
C ARG A 180 -6.53 18.99 1.71
N SER A 181 -6.75 17.82 2.33
CA SER A 181 -5.75 17.10 3.10
C SER A 181 -5.65 15.65 2.63
N LEU A 182 -4.48 15.03 2.81
CA LEU A 182 -4.33 13.60 2.64
C LEU A 182 -5.15 12.87 3.70
N ARG A 183 -5.80 11.77 3.31
CA ARG A 183 -6.71 11.03 4.19
C ARG A 183 -6.06 9.83 4.86
N ASP A 184 -4.85 9.47 4.49
CA ASP A 184 -4.14 8.33 5.05
C ASP A 184 -3.87 8.47 6.55
N ILE A 185 -3.79 7.34 7.26
CA ILE A 185 -3.58 7.29 8.72
C ILE A 185 -2.38 8.14 9.15
N ARG A 186 -1.23 8.01 8.46
CA ARG A 186 0.01 8.70 8.84
C ARG A 186 -0.13 10.22 8.84
N THR A 187 -0.84 10.80 7.89
CA THR A 187 -1.08 12.26 7.82
C THR A 187 -2.05 12.71 8.91
N ARG A 188 -2.97 11.82 9.32
CA ARG A 188 -4.00 12.13 10.31
C ARG A 188 -3.61 11.81 11.75
N GLU A 189 -2.46 11.20 12.01
CA GLU A 189 -1.97 10.99 13.38
C GLU A 189 -1.93 12.29 14.16
N ILE A 190 -2.39 12.25 15.42
CA ILE A 190 -2.56 13.44 16.28
C ILE A 190 -1.24 14.16 16.57
N GLY A 191 -0.13 13.43 16.65
CA GLY A 191 1.17 14.00 16.98
C GLY A 191 1.14 14.71 18.35
N ASN A 192 1.57 16.00 18.36
CA ASN A 192 1.63 16.82 19.56
C ASN A 192 0.42 17.77 19.71
N ILE A 193 -0.68 17.53 18.97
CA ILE A 193 -1.87 18.36 19.06
C ILE A 193 -2.72 17.92 20.25
N GLU A 194 -3.16 18.86 21.08
CA GLU A 194 -4.10 18.58 22.16
C GLU A 194 -5.51 18.35 21.58
N PRO A 195 -6.11 17.17 21.79
CA PRO A 195 -7.42 16.87 21.21
C PRO A 195 -8.54 17.66 21.91
N THR A 196 -9.54 18.10 21.14
CA THR A 196 -10.64 18.93 21.66
C THR A 196 -12.03 18.32 21.49
N ASN A 197 -12.28 17.64 20.35
CA ASN A 197 -13.58 17.02 20.05
C ASN A 197 -13.38 15.57 19.56
N VAL A 198 -13.24 14.64 20.50
CA VAL A 198 -12.94 13.23 20.23
C VAL A 198 -14.22 12.43 20.08
N GLU A 199 -14.37 11.78 18.94
CA GLU A 199 -15.50 10.89 18.63
C GLU A 199 -15.03 9.50 18.24
N LEU A 200 -15.82 8.48 18.57
CA LEU A 200 -15.64 7.13 18.04
C LEU A 200 -16.23 7.06 16.62
N CYS A 201 -15.40 6.72 15.66
CA CYS A 201 -15.76 6.55 14.26
C CYS A 201 -15.69 5.07 13.87
N LEU A 202 -16.63 4.65 13.03
CA LEU A 202 -16.72 3.29 12.53
C LEU A 202 -16.85 3.33 11.01
N ARG A 203 -15.98 2.56 10.33
CA ARG A 203 -16.05 2.34 8.88
C ARG A 203 -16.07 0.85 8.61
N ARG A 204 -16.99 0.42 7.74
CA ARG A 204 -17.13 -0.96 7.30
C ARG A 204 -16.88 -1.04 5.81
N TYR A 205 -16.17 -2.06 5.37
CA TYR A 205 -15.90 -2.30 3.96
C TYR A 205 -15.61 -3.77 3.68
N GLU A 206 -15.99 -4.22 2.50
CA GLU A 206 -15.67 -5.57 2.03
C GLU A 206 -14.21 -5.66 1.62
N ALA A 207 -13.55 -6.74 2.03
CA ALA A 207 -12.14 -6.97 1.69
C ALA A 207 -11.84 -8.47 1.59
N SER A 208 -11.44 -8.90 0.40
CA SER A 208 -10.97 -10.28 0.12
C SER A 208 -11.94 -11.35 0.66
N GLY A 209 -13.25 -11.17 0.41
CA GLY A 209 -14.31 -12.11 0.80
C GLY A 209 -14.54 -12.18 2.31
N GLY A 210 -14.43 -11.07 3.01
CA GLY A 210 -14.80 -10.86 4.40
C GLY A 210 -15.00 -9.39 4.67
N GLU A 211 -15.66 -9.05 5.77
CA GLU A 211 -15.91 -7.66 6.18
C GLU A 211 -14.77 -7.17 7.10
N GLU A 212 -14.28 -5.99 6.81
CA GLU A 212 -13.36 -5.23 7.68
C GLU A 212 -14.13 -4.14 8.42
N VAL A 213 -13.87 -4.01 9.69
CA VAL A 213 -14.40 -2.94 10.54
C VAL A 213 -13.21 -2.14 11.08
N PHE A 214 -13.12 -0.90 10.64
CA PHE A 214 -12.11 0.05 11.12
C PHE A 214 -12.77 0.98 12.14
N LEU A 215 -12.40 0.80 13.40
CA LEU A 215 -12.79 1.69 14.49
C LEU A 215 -11.65 2.64 14.79
N SER A 216 -11.99 3.90 15.04
CA SER A 216 -10.99 4.91 15.39
C SER A 216 -11.56 5.97 16.32
N PHE A 217 -10.73 6.45 17.27
CA PHE A 217 -11.00 7.70 17.95
C PHE A 217 -10.40 8.85 17.16
N GLU A 218 -11.23 9.82 16.79
CA GLU A 218 -10.85 10.93 15.92
C GLU A 218 -11.23 12.27 16.53
N ASP A 219 -10.29 13.21 16.51
CA ASP A 219 -10.59 14.61 16.81
C ASP A 219 -11.19 15.26 15.55
N LYS A 220 -12.47 15.61 15.65
CA LYS A 220 -13.23 16.21 14.54
C LYS A 220 -12.83 17.65 14.26
N THR A 221 -12.34 18.38 15.25
CA THR A 221 -11.91 19.76 15.08
C THR A 221 -10.63 19.85 14.24
N HIS A 222 -9.68 18.99 14.50
CA HIS A 222 -8.37 19.02 13.84
C HIS A 222 -8.23 17.97 12.73
N ASP A 223 -9.26 17.13 12.50
CA ASP A 223 -9.24 15.98 11.56
C ASP A 223 -8.06 15.05 11.86
N LYS A 224 -7.91 14.66 13.14
CA LYS A 224 -6.80 13.84 13.62
C LYS A 224 -7.27 12.51 14.19
N LEU A 225 -6.42 11.50 14.04
CA LEU A 225 -6.62 10.15 14.51
C LEU A 225 -5.77 9.93 15.76
N LEU A 226 -6.43 9.50 16.86
CA LEU A 226 -5.81 9.27 18.16
C LEU A 226 -5.48 7.79 18.38
N ALA A 227 -6.44 6.93 18.03
CA ALA A 227 -6.30 5.49 18.22
C ALA A 227 -7.09 4.76 17.14
N LEU A 228 -6.72 3.52 16.84
CA LEU A 228 -7.43 2.69 15.88
C LEU A 228 -7.48 1.21 16.29
N LEU A 229 -8.50 0.53 15.79
CA LEU A 229 -8.64 -0.92 15.85
C LEU A 229 -9.13 -1.43 14.48
N ARG A 230 -8.46 -2.47 13.97
CA ARG A 230 -8.92 -3.23 12.80
C ARG A 230 -9.49 -4.55 13.23
N LEU A 231 -10.75 -4.76 12.90
CA LEU A 231 -11.47 -6.00 13.13
C LEU A 231 -11.86 -6.62 11.80
N ARG A 232 -11.65 -7.93 11.66
CA ARG A 232 -12.10 -8.70 10.50
C ARG A 232 -13.16 -9.70 10.90
N LEU A 233 -14.25 -9.69 10.16
CA LEU A 233 -15.30 -10.72 10.20
C LEU A 233 -15.07 -11.61 8.96
N THR A 234 -14.49 -12.80 9.18
CA THR A 234 -14.22 -13.72 8.07
C THR A 234 -15.35 -14.71 7.84
N HIS A 235 -15.71 -14.92 6.58
CA HIS A 235 -16.69 -15.95 6.22
C HIS A 235 -16.06 -17.34 6.14
N SER A 236 -14.73 -17.42 5.92
CA SER A 236 -14.02 -18.69 5.81
C SER A 236 -12.55 -18.55 6.18
N THR A 237 -12.07 -19.41 7.06
CA THR A 237 -10.65 -19.52 7.39
C THR A 237 -10.25 -20.99 7.53
N PHE A 238 -9.01 -21.32 7.16
CA PHE A 238 -8.46 -22.67 7.37
C PHE A 238 -8.00 -22.89 8.82
N ILE A 239 -7.80 -21.83 9.59
CA ILE A 239 -7.40 -21.87 11.01
C ILE A 239 -8.66 -22.12 11.85
N LYS A 240 -8.72 -23.30 12.50
CA LYS A 240 -9.92 -23.74 13.24
C LYS A 240 -10.33 -22.75 14.34
N GLU A 241 -9.37 -22.20 15.04
CA GLU A 241 -9.53 -21.29 16.19
C GLU A 241 -10.14 -19.94 15.78
N LEU A 242 -10.05 -19.59 14.49
CA LEU A 242 -10.57 -18.33 13.96
C LEU A 242 -11.96 -18.49 13.29
N ARG A 243 -12.50 -19.71 13.23
CA ARG A 243 -13.82 -19.95 12.61
C ARG A 243 -14.94 -19.32 13.43
N GLY A 244 -15.72 -18.45 12.79
CA GLY A 244 -16.81 -17.73 13.45
C GLY A 244 -16.35 -16.66 14.46
N ALA A 245 -15.06 -16.37 14.49
CA ALA A 245 -14.51 -15.33 15.35
C ALA A 245 -14.45 -13.98 14.63
N ALA A 246 -14.54 -12.91 15.40
CA ALA A 246 -14.11 -11.58 15.00
C ALA A 246 -12.61 -11.45 15.31
N ILE A 247 -11.80 -11.21 14.28
CA ILE A 247 -10.33 -11.22 14.39
C ILE A 247 -9.82 -9.80 14.56
N VAL A 248 -9.26 -9.48 15.74
CA VAL A 248 -8.53 -8.22 15.92
C VAL A 248 -7.18 -8.34 15.23
N ARG A 249 -6.98 -7.58 14.15
CA ARG A 249 -5.75 -7.59 13.34
C ARG A 249 -4.75 -6.52 13.74
N GLU A 250 -5.24 -5.41 14.31
CA GLU A 250 -4.42 -4.29 14.79
C GLU A 250 -5.13 -3.53 15.91
N VAL A 251 -4.35 -3.08 16.88
CA VAL A 251 -4.72 -2.06 17.86
C VAL A 251 -3.54 -1.09 17.96
N HIS A 252 -3.81 0.19 17.85
CA HIS A 252 -2.80 1.24 17.92
C HIS A 252 -3.31 2.44 18.71
#